data_c90d1da4c531e835fa2f5ec57bc61f89
#
_entry.id   c90d1da4c531e835fa2f5ec57bc61f89
#
_cell.length_a   1.000
_cell.length_b   1.000
_cell.length_c   1.000
_cell.angle_alpha   90.00
_cell.angle_beta   90.00
_cell.angle_gamma   90.00
#
_symmetry.space_group_name_H-M   'P 1'
#
loop_
_entity.id
_entity.type
_entity.pdbx_description
1 polymer ?
#
loop_
_entity_poly.entity_id
_entity_poly.type
_entity_poly.pdbx_seq_one_letter_code
_entity_poly.pdbx_strand_id
1 'polypeptide(L)'
;METLIMGPFGSVFNASETFVLMAPLLLSSLAFLVAFKGRFYNIGVEGQLYIGALSAYIASSVLGGFPSLIAVPIVAVAASIGGTLWLALPLFMRIKLQVNEVFATLIMNFIAIDIINWLTTGPIKDVNSVNPQTPFVPSTTWLAIVVPGTRFNLGVIIAILAAFVMYLIIHKTVLGYEIRASGLNPRAAQSGGVDNSRSILAVGLMSGSLAGLAGMVVINGANHLLAQNFSPGYGYQGIAVAALGDFHPVGALFASILYSALAVGGESMQRLPNGIPIELTYVLQVTIVLAVLLVQKWLSDRRRR
;
A
#
# COMPACT_ATOMS: atom_id res chain seq x y z
N MET A 1 20.08 -9.80 -18.32
CA MET A 1 20.31 -9.68 -16.88
C MET A 1 20.84 -8.30 -16.49
N GLU A 2 21.82 -7.79 -17.20
CA GLU A 2 22.38 -6.45 -16.95
C GLU A 2 21.29 -5.36 -16.97
N THR A 3 20.39 -5.39 -17.93
CA THR A 3 19.27 -4.46 -18.07
C THR A 3 18.25 -4.55 -16.90
N LEU A 4 18.06 -5.72 -16.32
CA LEU A 4 17.17 -5.90 -15.16
C LEU A 4 17.73 -5.21 -13.91
N ILE A 5 19.04 -5.22 -13.72
CA ILE A 5 19.72 -4.66 -12.55
C ILE A 5 20.08 -3.19 -12.78
N MET A 6 20.58 -2.86 -13.95
CA MET A 6 20.99 -1.49 -14.29
C MET A 6 19.83 -0.61 -14.79
N GLY A 7 18.77 -1.21 -15.37
CA GLY A 7 17.61 -0.48 -15.87
C GLY A 7 16.94 0.44 -14.84
N PRO A 8 16.67 -0.01 -13.61
CA PRO A 8 16.03 0.79 -12.56
C PRO A 8 16.82 2.02 -12.13
N PHE A 9 18.15 1.97 -12.20
CA PHE A 9 19.06 3.01 -11.73
C PHE A 9 19.95 3.60 -12.84
N GLY A 10 19.76 3.16 -14.09
CA GLY A 10 20.55 3.60 -15.24
C GLY A 10 20.33 5.04 -15.69
N SER A 11 19.26 5.68 -15.20
CA SER A 11 18.97 7.10 -15.41
C SER A 11 18.28 7.68 -14.20
N VAL A 12 18.39 9.01 -14.02
CA VAL A 12 17.66 9.73 -12.95
C VAL A 12 16.14 9.52 -13.07
N PHE A 13 15.65 9.44 -14.31
CA PHE A 13 14.24 9.18 -14.57
C PHE A 13 13.82 7.78 -14.09
N ASN A 14 14.53 6.72 -14.47
CA ASN A 14 14.21 5.34 -14.04
C ASN A 14 14.35 5.16 -12.52
N ALA A 15 15.36 5.79 -11.92
CA ALA A 15 15.48 5.81 -10.47
C ALA A 15 14.25 6.48 -9.81
N SER A 16 13.78 7.59 -10.37
CA SER A 16 12.57 8.24 -9.88
C SER A 16 11.32 7.35 -10.01
N GLU A 17 11.14 6.64 -11.13
CA GLU A 17 10.05 5.69 -11.32
C GLU A 17 10.08 4.56 -10.27
N THR A 18 11.29 4.04 -9.98
CA THR A 18 11.48 3.04 -8.93
C THR A 18 10.95 3.54 -7.57
N PHE A 19 11.27 4.77 -7.19
CA PHE A 19 10.78 5.34 -5.93
C PHE A 19 9.28 5.69 -5.97
N VAL A 20 8.76 6.12 -7.11
CA VAL A 20 7.32 6.39 -7.27
C VAL A 20 6.50 5.11 -7.11
N LEU A 21 6.93 4.00 -7.71
CA LEU A 21 6.28 2.69 -7.54
C LEU A 21 6.49 2.12 -6.13
N MET A 22 7.64 2.39 -5.50
CA MET A 22 7.93 1.99 -4.13
C MET A 22 6.90 2.58 -3.14
N ALA A 23 6.44 3.82 -3.34
CA ALA A 23 5.62 4.51 -2.36
C ALA A 23 4.28 3.80 -2.03
N PRO A 24 3.41 3.45 -2.98
CA PRO A 24 2.19 2.71 -2.69
C PRO A 24 2.48 1.27 -2.19
N LEU A 25 3.54 0.62 -2.67
CA LEU A 25 3.96 -0.69 -2.19
C LEU A 25 4.39 -0.65 -0.71
N LEU A 26 5.18 0.34 -0.33
CA LEU A 26 5.61 0.52 1.05
C LEU A 26 4.42 0.79 1.97
N LEU A 27 3.52 1.72 1.61
CA LEU A 27 2.34 2.01 2.41
C LEU A 27 1.42 0.79 2.56
N SER A 28 1.20 0.03 1.48
CA SER A 28 0.43 -1.21 1.51
C SER A 28 1.11 -2.29 2.36
N SER A 29 2.43 -2.40 2.29
CA SER A 29 3.18 -3.35 3.11
C SER A 29 3.13 -2.98 4.59
N LEU A 30 3.22 -1.70 4.94
CA LEU A 30 3.07 -1.22 6.31
C LEU A 30 1.66 -1.46 6.84
N ALA A 31 0.63 -1.28 5.99
CA ALA A 31 -0.76 -1.57 6.32
C ALA A 31 -0.95 -3.06 6.69
N PHE A 32 -0.42 -3.97 5.89
CA PHE A 32 -0.45 -5.40 6.20
C PHE A 32 0.41 -5.74 7.42
N LEU A 33 1.62 -5.20 7.51
CA LEU A 33 2.58 -5.45 8.58
C LEU A 33 2.00 -5.13 9.97
N VAL A 34 1.39 -3.94 10.14
CA VAL A 34 0.80 -3.56 11.42
C VAL A 34 -0.36 -4.47 11.80
N ALA A 35 -1.19 -4.84 10.84
CA ALA A 35 -2.28 -5.77 11.03
C ALA A 35 -1.76 -7.15 11.47
N PHE A 36 -0.76 -7.66 10.77
CA PHE A 36 -0.11 -8.94 11.08
C PHE A 36 0.52 -8.96 12.49
N LYS A 37 1.17 -7.87 12.93
CA LYS A 37 1.74 -7.76 14.29
C LYS A 37 0.66 -7.83 15.37
N GLY A 38 -0.56 -7.38 15.11
CA GLY A 38 -1.71 -7.49 16.01
C GLY A 38 -2.54 -8.77 15.83
N ARG A 39 -2.03 -9.75 15.07
CA ARG A 39 -2.73 -11.01 14.76
C ARG A 39 -4.09 -10.80 14.07
N PHE A 40 -4.17 -9.75 13.26
CA PHE A 40 -5.27 -9.48 12.36
C PHE A 40 -4.78 -9.62 10.91
N TYR A 41 -5.21 -10.64 10.20
CA TYR A 41 -4.74 -10.94 8.85
C TYR A 41 -5.54 -10.14 7.82
N ASN A 42 -5.15 -8.87 7.64
CA ASN A 42 -5.82 -7.95 6.70
C ASN A 42 -5.38 -8.20 5.24
N ILE A 43 -6.03 -9.10 4.53
CA ILE A 43 -5.82 -9.28 3.08
C ILE A 43 -6.57 -8.19 2.27
N GLY A 44 -7.39 -7.37 2.94
CA GLY A 44 -8.23 -6.33 2.36
C GLY A 44 -7.51 -5.02 2.00
N VAL A 45 -6.20 -4.97 2.08
CA VAL A 45 -5.41 -3.75 1.81
C VAL A 45 -5.69 -3.20 0.41
N GLU A 46 -5.90 -4.08 -0.59
CA GLU A 46 -6.23 -3.66 -1.96
C GLU A 46 -7.55 -2.90 -2.01
N GLY A 47 -8.62 -3.44 -1.43
CA GLY A 47 -9.94 -2.78 -1.40
C GLY A 47 -9.92 -1.46 -0.61
N GLN A 48 -9.16 -1.39 0.49
CA GLN A 48 -8.97 -0.18 1.27
C GLN A 48 -8.21 0.89 0.47
N LEU A 49 -7.23 0.49 -0.34
CA LEU A 49 -6.51 1.35 -1.28
C LEU A 49 -7.48 1.91 -2.33
N TYR A 50 -8.35 1.08 -2.92
CA TYR A 50 -9.35 1.50 -3.90
C TYR A 50 -10.32 2.53 -3.33
N ILE A 51 -10.88 2.29 -2.14
CA ILE A 51 -11.80 3.23 -1.50
C ILE A 51 -11.07 4.47 -0.98
N GLY A 52 -9.84 4.32 -0.51
CA GLY A 52 -8.97 5.46 -0.19
C GLY A 52 -8.70 6.36 -1.40
N ALA A 53 -8.43 5.76 -2.56
CA ALA A 53 -8.27 6.47 -3.83
C ALA A 53 -9.55 7.20 -4.26
N LEU A 54 -10.72 6.56 -4.12
CA LEU A 54 -12.01 7.20 -4.36
C LEU A 54 -12.23 8.40 -3.44
N SER A 55 -11.96 8.23 -2.16
CA SER A 55 -12.10 9.30 -1.16
C SER A 55 -11.14 10.46 -1.46
N ALA A 56 -9.90 10.15 -1.89
CA ALA A 56 -8.94 11.14 -2.36
C ALA A 56 -9.45 11.88 -3.60
N TYR A 57 -10.01 11.17 -4.58
CA TYR A 57 -10.58 11.76 -5.79
C TYR A 57 -11.74 12.72 -5.46
N ILE A 58 -12.70 12.29 -4.63
CA ILE A 58 -13.84 13.12 -4.22
C ILE A 58 -13.35 14.36 -3.47
N ALA A 59 -12.47 14.20 -2.49
CA ALA A 59 -11.92 15.34 -1.75
C ALA A 59 -11.14 16.30 -2.66
N SER A 60 -10.35 15.78 -3.61
CA SER A 60 -9.62 16.59 -4.59
C SER A 60 -10.56 17.42 -5.47
N SER A 61 -11.66 16.80 -5.93
CA SER A 61 -12.63 17.49 -6.78
C SER A 61 -13.32 18.67 -6.06
N VAL A 62 -13.55 18.53 -4.75
CA VAL A 62 -14.14 19.61 -3.92
C VAL A 62 -13.12 20.70 -3.58
N LEU A 63 -11.84 20.30 -3.40
CA LEU A 63 -10.79 21.21 -2.92
C LEU A 63 -10.00 21.90 -4.05
N GLY A 64 -10.42 21.78 -5.30
CA GLY A 64 -9.72 22.33 -6.46
C GLY A 64 -9.47 23.85 -6.45
N GLY A 65 -10.25 24.61 -5.67
CA GLY A 65 -10.07 26.06 -5.49
C GLY A 65 -9.14 26.46 -4.32
N PHE A 66 -8.65 25.49 -3.54
CA PHE A 66 -7.83 25.79 -2.36
C PHE A 66 -6.33 25.67 -2.68
N PRO A 67 -5.45 26.40 -1.96
CA PRO A 67 -4.00 26.22 -2.07
C PRO A 67 -3.56 24.80 -1.72
N SER A 68 -2.54 24.28 -2.43
CA SER A 68 -2.04 22.91 -2.24
C SER A 68 -1.62 22.60 -0.79
N LEU A 69 -1.11 23.60 -0.07
CA LEU A 69 -0.73 23.46 1.35
C LEU A 69 -1.90 23.04 2.25
N ILE A 70 -3.13 23.40 1.90
CA ILE A 70 -4.37 23.06 2.63
C ILE A 70 -5.03 21.84 1.99
N ALA A 71 -5.12 21.82 0.65
CA ALA A 71 -5.83 20.78 -0.08
C ALA A 71 -5.19 19.39 0.12
N VAL A 72 -3.86 19.27 -0.03
CA VAL A 72 -3.16 17.99 0.04
C VAL A 72 -3.30 17.30 1.41
N PRO A 73 -3.11 17.96 2.57
CA PRO A 73 -3.35 17.34 3.87
C PRO A 73 -4.79 16.88 4.07
N ILE A 74 -5.79 17.66 3.62
CA ILE A 74 -7.20 17.27 3.74
C ILE A 74 -7.50 16.06 2.87
N VAL A 75 -6.98 16.00 1.63
CA VAL A 75 -7.09 14.83 0.76
C VAL A 75 -6.44 13.59 1.42
N ALA A 76 -5.28 13.74 2.06
CA ALA A 76 -4.62 12.65 2.78
C ALA A 76 -5.47 12.12 3.94
N VAL A 77 -6.08 13.01 4.70
CA VAL A 77 -7.01 12.64 5.79
C VAL A 77 -8.25 11.95 5.23
N ALA A 78 -8.85 12.47 4.15
CA ALA A 78 -10.02 11.86 3.51
C ALA A 78 -9.71 10.45 2.99
N ALA A 79 -8.58 10.25 2.34
CA ALA A 79 -8.12 8.95 1.88
C ALA A 79 -7.92 7.95 3.04
N SER A 80 -7.28 8.41 4.12
CA SER A 80 -7.06 7.61 5.34
C SER A 80 -8.38 7.19 5.97
N ILE A 81 -9.35 8.11 6.06
CA ILE A 81 -10.69 7.84 6.59
C ILE A 81 -11.41 6.84 5.67
N GLY A 82 -11.37 7.02 4.35
CA GLY A 82 -12.00 6.11 3.39
C GLY A 82 -11.49 4.68 3.51
N GLY A 83 -10.17 4.48 3.54
CA GLY A 83 -9.57 3.16 3.73
C GLY A 83 -9.92 2.54 5.09
N THR A 84 -9.94 3.36 6.15
CA THR A 84 -10.30 2.90 7.50
C THR A 84 -11.78 2.52 7.59
N LEU A 85 -12.69 3.32 7.05
CA LEU A 85 -14.12 3.02 7.04
C LEU A 85 -14.44 1.75 6.25
N TRP A 86 -13.71 1.51 5.15
CA TRP A 86 -13.85 0.27 4.40
C TRP A 86 -13.46 -0.97 5.20
N LEU A 87 -12.42 -0.87 6.01
CA LEU A 87 -12.01 -1.93 6.92
C LEU A 87 -12.94 -2.10 8.12
N ALA A 88 -13.73 -1.08 8.47
CA ALA A 88 -14.56 -1.10 9.68
C ALA A 88 -15.56 -2.28 9.70
N LEU A 89 -16.13 -2.64 8.53
CA LEU A 89 -17.06 -3.77 8.44
C LEU A 89 -16.38 -5.12 8.73
N PRO A 90 -15.28 -5.53 8.05
CA PRO A 90 -14.55 -6.74 8.41
C PRO A 90 -14.05 -6.73 9.86
N LEU A 91 -13.61 -5.59 10.35
CA LEU A 91 -13.14 -5.43 11.73
C LEU A 91 -14.25 -5.68 12.74
N PHE A 92 -15.44 -5.11 12.51
CA PHE A 92 -16.64 -5.38 13.30
C PHE A 92 -17.03 -6.86 13.28
N MET A 93 -17.04 -7.47 12.09
CA MET A 93 -17.33 -8.90 11.91
C MET A 93 -16.34 -9.78 12.70
N ARG A 94 -15.07 -9.40 12.71
CA ARG A 94 -14.03 -10.10 13.47
C ARG A 94 -14.23 -9.96 14.98
N ILE A 95 -14.47 -8.75 15.48
CA ILE A 95 -14.55 -8.48 16.93
C ILE A 95 -15.86 -8.99 17.51
N LYS A 96 -17.00 -8.78 16.85
CA LYS A 96 -18.32 -9.07 17.40
C LYS A 96 -18.88 -10.41 16.96
N LEU A 97 -18.65 -10.82 15.72
CA LEU A 97 -19.23 -12.02 15.14
C LEU A 97 -18.22 -13.17 15.04
N GLN A 98 -16.94 -12.95 15.38
CA GLN A 98 -15.85 -13.92 15.30
C GLN A 98 -15.69 -14.55 13.91
N VAL A 99 -16.10 -13.82 12.86
CA VAL A 99 -15.89 -14.22 11.46
C VAL A 99 -14.40 -14.18 11.14
N ASN A 100 -13.96 -15.11 10.29
CA ASN A 100 -12.57 -15.14 9.82
C ASN A 100 -12.27 -13.88 8.98
N GLU A 101 -11.35 -13.06 9.47
CA GLU A 101 -10.97 -11.79 8.86
C GLU A 101 -10.36 -11.93 7.47
N VAL A 102 -9.68 -13.05 7.19
CA VAL A 102 -9.04 -13.32 5.88
C VAL A 102 -10.11 -13.34 4.78
N PHE A 103 -11.18 -14.11 4.98
CA PHE A 103 -12.28 -14.19 4.01
C PHE A 103 -13.06 -12.88 3.92
N ALA A 104 -13.39 -12.27 5.06
CA ALA A 104 -14.14 -11.02 5.09
C ALA A 104 -13.39 -9.91 4.36
N THR A 105 -12.10 -9.72 4.64
CA THR A 105 -11.28 -8.68 4.00
C THR A 105 -11.01 -8.98 2.53
N LEU A 106 -10.83 -10.25 2.13
CA LEU A 106 -10.63 -10.64 0.74
C LEU A 106 -11.87 -10.35 -0.12
N ILE A 107 -13.06 -10.70 0.37
CA ILE A 107 -14.33 -10.42 -0.35
C ILE A 107 -14.52 -8.91 -0.54
N MET A 108 -14.20 -8.12 0.48
CA MET A 108 -14.29 -6.66 0.41
C MET A 108 -13.36 -6.04 -0.66
N ASN A 109 -12.27 -6.72 -1.06
CA ASN A 109 -11.45 -6.25 -2.18
C ASN A 109 -12.22 -6.28 -3.50
N PHE A 110 -12.89 -7.41 -3.80
CA PHE A 110 -13.66 -7.54 -5.05
C PHE A 110 -14.78 -6.51 -5.10
N ILE A 111 -15.51 -6.33 -3.99
CA ILE A 111 -16.58 -5.32 -3.91
C ILE A 111 -16.02 -3.90 -4.15
N ALA A 112 -14.88 -3.55 -3.55
CA ALA A 112 -14.26 -2.24 -3.75
C ALA A 112 -13.84 -2.01 -5.21
N ILE A 113 -13.20 -3.01 -5.83
CA ILE A 113 -12.78 -2.96 -7.24
C ILE A 113 -13.99 -2.78 -8.15
N ASP A 114 -15.06 -3.57 -7.94
CA ASP A 114 -16.27 -3.49 -8.76
C ASP A 114 -17.01 -2.16 -8.58
N ILE A 115 -17.06 -1.61 -7.37
CA ILE A 115 -17.62 -0.27 -7.13
C ILE A 115 -16.85 0.78 -7.95
N ILE A 116 -15.52 0.77 -7.94
CA ILE A 116 -14.71 1.74 -8.69
C ILE A 116 -14.89 1.54 -10.20
N ASN A 117 -14.90 0.30 -10.66
CA ASN A 117 -15.13 -0.02 -12.07
C ASN A 117 -16.52 0.45 -12.54
N TRP A 118 -17.55 0.25 -11.73
CA TRP A 118 -18.90 0.76 -12.00
C TRP A 118 -18.93 2.29 -12.02
N LEU A 119 -18.32 2.96 -11.06
CA LEU A 119 -18.26 4.41 -10.99
C LEU A 119 -17.54 5.02 -12.20
N THR A 120 -16.39 4.47 -12.58
CA THR A 120 -15.56 4.99 -13.68
C THR A 120 -16.12 4.69 -15.08
N THR A 121 -16.98 3.68 -15.21
CA THR A 121 -17.69 3.39 -16.45
C THR A 121 -19.03 4.13 -16.59
N GLY A 122 -19.57 4.62 -15.48
CA GLY A 122 -20.91 5.24 -15.41
C GLY A 122 -20.90 6.63 -14.78
N PRO A 123 -21.28 6.76 -13.48
CA PRO A 123 -21.68 8.06 -12.91
C PRO A 123 -20.62 9.16 -12.91
N ILE A 124 -19.33 8.79 -12.77
CA ILE A 124 -18.22 9.76 -12.68
C ILE A 124 -17.25 9.63 -13.87
N LYS A 125 -17.69 8.96 -14.96
CA LYS A 125 -16.88 8.81 -16.17
C LYS A 125 -16.63 10.16 -16.81
N ASP A 126 -15.41 10.41 -17.28
CA ASP A 126 -15.09 11.53 -18.16
C ASP A 126 -15.80 11.35 -19.52
N VAL A 127 -16.72 12.27 -19.84
CA VAL A 127 -17.49 12.25 -21.11
C VAL A 127 -16.61 12.45 -22.34
N ASN A 128 -15.42 13.04 -22.15
CA ASN A 128 -14.46 13.28 -23.24
C ASN A 128 -13.46 12.13 -23.42
N SER A 129 -13.48 11.12 -22.55
CA SER A 129 -12.58 9.98 -22.62
C SER A 129 -13.26 8.73 -23.16
N VAL A 130 -12.58 8.03 -24.08
CA VAL A 130 -12.98 6.70 -24.56
C VAL A 130 -12.74 5.66 -23.45
N ASN A 131 -11.69 5.85 -22.66
CA ASN A 131 -11.35 4.95 -21.58
C ASN A 131 -12.28 5.11 -20.37
N PRO A 132 -12.55 4.05 -19.62
CA PRO A 132 -13.31 4.09 -18.37
C PRO A 132 -12.49 4.73 -17.25
N GLN A 133 -12.56 6.05 -17.16
CA GLN A 133 -11.81 6.86 -16.21
C GLN A 133 -12.58 8.13 -15.84
N THR A 134 -12.18 8.75 -14.74
CA THR A 134 -12.69 10.06 -14.32
C THR A 134 -11.95 11.21 -15.02
N PRO A 135 -12.48 12.45 -14.98
CA PRO A 135 -11.68 13.63 -15.23
C PRO A 135 -10.45 13.71 -14.32
N PHE A 136 -9.44 14.47 -14.76
CA PHE A 136 -8.25 14.71 -13.93
C PHE A 136 -8.62 15.45 -12.64
N VAL A 137 -7.99 15.08 -11.53
CA VAL A 137 -8.07 15.86 -10.30
C VAL A 137 -7.38 17.21 -10.48
N PRO A 138 -7.87 18.28 -9.84
CA PRO A 138 -7.27 19.61 -9.91
C PRO A 138 -5.78 19.58 -9.54
N SER A 139 -4.96 20.32 -10.29
CA SER A 139 -3.51 20.35 -10.09
C SER A 139 -3.08 20.87 -8.70
N THR A 140 -3.93 21.64 -8.03
CA THR A 140 -3.74 22.10 -6.66
C THR A 140 -3.69 20.96 -5.64
N THR A 141 -4.26 19.79 -5.98
CA THR A 141 -4.26 18.60 -5.13
C THR A 141 -3.19 17.57 -5.51
N TRP A 142 -2.40 17.85 -6.54
CA TRP A 142 -1.29 16.97 -6.93
C TRP A 142 -0.18 17.00 -5.88
N LEU A 143 0.43 15.86 -5.67
CA LEU A 143 1.63 15.76 -4.84
C LEU A 143 2.80 16.41 -5.59
N ALA A 144 3.35 17.46 -5.02
CA ALA A 144 4.39 18.25 -5.67
C ALA A 144 5.59 17.38 -6.07
N ILE A 145 6.10 17.61 -7.27
CA ILE A 145 7.33 16.99 -7.76
C ILE A 145 8.51 17.61 -7.00
N VAL A 146 9.33 16.76 -6.38
CA VAL A 146 10.47 17.18 -5.56
C VAL A 146 11.73 17.32 -6.40
N VAL A 147 11.90 16.45 -7.42
CA VAL A 147 13.07 16.47 -8.32
C VAL A 147 12.60 16.89 -9.71
N PRO A 148 12.91 18.11 -10.16
CA PRO A 148 12.51 18.60 -11.49
C PRO A 148 12.97 17.67 -12.61
N GLY A 149 12.12 17.51 -13.63
CA GLY A 149 12.38 16.61 -14.78
C GLY A 149 12.16 15.13 -14.49
N THR A 150 11.63 14.79 -13.32
CA THR A 150 11.31 13.41 -12.92
C THR A 150 9.86 13.32 -12.42
N ARG A 151 9.43 12.11 -12.04
CA ARG A 151 8.12 11.89 -11.38
C ARG A 151 8.23 11.73 -9.86
N PHE A 152 9.43 11.93 -9.28
CA PHE A 152 9.65 11.84 -7.84
C PHE A 152 8.86 12.93 -7.12
N ASN A 153 7.81 12.53 -6.39
CA ASN A 153 6.87 13.42 -5.76
C ASN A 153 6.79 13.23 -4.23
N LEU A 154 6.06 14.12 -3.56
CA LEU A 154 5.85 14.08 -2.11
C LEU A 154 5.29 12.75 -1.59
N GLY A 155 4.65 11.94 -2.42
CA GLY A 155 4.14 10.62 -2.03
C GLY A 155 5.25 9.67 -1.57
N VAL A 156 6.43 9.78 -2.18
CA VAL A 156 7.62 9.01 -1.75
C VAL A 156 8.04 9.42 -0.33
N ILE A 157 8.07 10.71 -0.06
CA ILE A 157 8.43 11.24 1.27
C ILE A 157 7.40 10.82 2.30
N ILE A 158 6.10 10.91 1.97
CA ILE A 158 5.00 10.45 2.83
C ILE A 158 5.16 8.96 3.19
N ALA A 159 5.48 8.11 2.22
CA ALA A 159 5.66 6.68 2.45
C ALA A 159 6.87 6.38 3.37
N ILE A 160 8.00 7.06 3.16
CA ILE A 160 9.19 6.91 4.01
C ILE A 160 8.91 7.41 5.44
N LEU A 161 8.25 8.57 5.58
CA LEU A 161 7.84 9.09 6.88
C LEU A 161 6.86 8.14 7.58
N ALA A 162 5.91 7.56 6.84
CA ALA A 162 5.00 6.55 7.38
C ALA A 162 5.76 5.34 7.92
N ALA A 163 6.79 4.85 7.21
CA ALA A 163 7.63 3.75 7.68
C ALA A 163 8.37 4.10 8.98
N PHE A 164 8.90 5.32 9.07
CA PHE A 164 9.56 5.80 10.28
C PHE A 164 8.58 5.93 11.46
N VAL A 165 7.41 6.53 11.23
CA VAL A 165 6.36 6.67 12.24
C VAL A 165 5.88 5.29 12.71
N MET A 166 5.66 4.35 11.80
CA MET A 166 5.28 2.98 12.16
C MET A 166 6.37 2.25 12.93
N TYR A 167 7.65 2.48 12.61
CA TYR A 167 8.76 1.97 13.41
C TYR A 167 8.70 2.50 14.85
N LEU A 168 8.50 3.81 15.02
CA LEU A 168 8.37 4.41 16.36
C LEU A 168 7.17 3.85 17.11
N ILE A 169 5.99 3.82 16.48
CA ILE A 169 4.76 3.31 17.11
C ILE A 169 4.97 1.86 17.55
N ILE A 170 5.39 0.98 16.65
CA ILE A 170 5.50 -0.46 16.94
C ILE A 170 6.59 -0.75 17.98
N HIS A 171 7.74 -0.05 17.97
CA HIS A 171 8.89 -0.43 18.79
C HIS A 171 9.14 0.46 20.00
N LYS A 172 8.59 1.69 20.03
CA LYS A 172 8.94 2.70 21.03
C LYS A 172 7.73 3.17 21.87
N THR A 173 6.50 2.68 21.60
CA THR A 173 5.31 3.11 22.34
C THR A 173 4.66 1.97 23.10
N VAL A 174 3.85 2.32 24.11
CA VAL A 174 3.01 1.38 24.88
C VAL A 174 2.01 0.67 23.95
N LEU A 175 1.37 1.42 23.04
CA LEU A 175 0.45 0.86 22.06
C LEU A 175 1.13 -0.23 21.20
N GLY A 176 2.35 0.02 20.74
CA GLY A 176 3.12 -0.97 19.98
C GLY A 176 3.48 -2.21 20.81
N TYR A 177 3.76 -2.03 22.10
CA TYR A 177 3.95 -3.15 23.03
C TYR A 177 2.66 -3.99 23.14
N GLU A 178 1.52 -3.35 23.38
CA GLU A 178 0.21 -4.02 23.50
C GLU A 178 -0.16 -4.79 22.24
N ILE A 179 0.06 -4.19 21.05
CA ILE A 179 -0.16 -4.85 19.76
C ILE A 179 0.71 -6.11 19.63
N ARG A 180 2.01 -6.02 19.92
CA ARG A 180 2.91 -7.18 19.83
C ARG A 180 2.59 -8.25 20.88
N ALA A 181 2.26 -7.85 22.11
CA ALA A 181 1.88 -8.77 23.18
C ALA A 181 0.60 -9.55 22.82
N SER A 182 -0.45 -8.83 22.35
CA SER A 182 -1.70 -9.44 21.88
C SER A 182 -1.47 -10.35 20.68
N GLY A 183 -0.56 -9.97 19.77
CA GLY A 183 -0.21 -10.75 18.58
C GLY A 183 0.52 -12.06 18.92
N LEU A 184 1.39 -12.06 19.92
CA LEU A 184 2.14 -13.25 20.35
C LEU A 184 1.27 -14.23 21.13
N ASN A 185 0.59 -13.76 22.16
CA ASN A 185 -0.31 -14.57 22.97
C ASN A 185 -1.44 -13.72 23.56
N PRO A 186 -2.64 -13.71 22.94
CA PRO A 186 -3.75 -12.89 23.41
C PRO A 186 -4.19 -13.20 24.86
N ARG A 187 -4.11 -14.47 25.30
CA ARG A 187 -4.50 -14.85 26.67
C ARG A 187 -3.50 -14.32 27.69
N ALA A 188 -2.21 -14.48 27.44
CA ALA A 188 -1.17 -13.93 28.31
C ALA A 188 -1.18 -12.40 28.34
N ALA A 189 -1.41 -11.74 27.21
CA ALA A 189 -1.56 -10.29 27.14
C ALA A 189 -2.74 -9.80 27.98
N GLN A 190 -3.88 -10.46 27.90
CA GLN A 190 -5.07 -10.15 28.70
C GLN A 190 -4.83 -10.33 30.20
N SER A 191 -4.13 -11.40 30.60
CA SER A 191 -3.72 -11.60 32.00
C SER A 191 -2.77 -10.50 32.50
N GLY A 192 -2.00 -9.89 31.59
CA GLY A 192 -1.15 -8.73 31.83
C GLY A 192 -1.87 -7.38 31.77
N GLY A 193 -3.21 -7.36 31.63
CA GLY A 193 -4.04 -6.14 31.60
C GLY A 193 -4.21 -5.52 30.20
N VAL A 194 -3.76 -6.15 29.14
CA VAL A 194 -3.91 -5.64 27.76
C VAL A 194 -5.32 -5.95 27.24
N ASP A 195 -6.01 -4.93 26.74
CA ASP A 195 -7.30 -5.10 26.05
C ASP A 195 -7.08 -5.48 24.59
N ASN A 196 -7.27 -6.76 24.27
CA ASN A 196 -7.11 -7.30 22.92
C ASN A 196 -8.05 -6.64 21.91
N SER A 197 -9.27 -6.24 22.31
CA SER A 197 -10.23 -5.60 21.40
C SER A 197 -9.76 -4.21 21.02
N ARG A 198 -9.22 -3.45 21.98
CA ARG A 198 -8.60 -2.13 21.71
C ARG A 198 -7.37 -2.27 20.82
N SER A 199 -6.52 -3.28 21.05
CA SER A 199 -5.36 -3.55 20.22
C SER A 199 -5.75 -3.86 18.77
N ILE A 200 -6.78 -4.70 18.54
CA ILE A 200 -7.29 -5.01 17.20
C ILE A 200 -7.90 -3.76 16.54
N LEU A 201 -8.65 -2.93 17.29
CA LEU A 201 -9.21 -1.68 16.77
C LEU A 201 -8.09 -0.71 16.33
N ALA A 202 -7.08 -0.50 17.17
CA ALA A 202 -5.95 0.37 16.85
C ALA A 202 -5.19 -0.10 15.61
N VAL A 203 -4.97 -1.41 15.51
CA VAL A 203 -4.37 -2.06 14.33
C VAL A 203 -5.21 -1.82 13.08
N GLY A 204 -6.53 -1.98 13.17
CA GLY A 204 -7.46 -1.73 12.07
C GLY A 204 -7.41 -0.27 11.60
N LEU A 205 -7.45 0.69 12.53
CA LEU A 205 -7.34 2.12 12.21
C LEU A 205 -6.03 2.44 11.48
N MET A 206 -4.89 1.97 11.98
CA MET A 206 -3.60 2.19 11.34
C MET A 206 -3.49 1.51 9.98
N SER A 207 -3.93 0.25 9.87
CA SER A 207 -3.89 -0.51 8.62
C SER A 207 -4.75 0.14 7.53
N GLY A 208 -6.01 0.47 7.85
CA GLY A 208 -6.92 1.13 6.92
C GLY A 208 -6.43 2.51 6.48
N SER A 209 -5.88 3.30 7.41
CA SER A 209 -5.32 4.63 7.11
C SER A 209 -4.13 4.54 6.15
N LEU A 210 -3.19 3.63 6.39
CA LEU A 210 -2.02 3.43 5.52
C LEU A 210 -2.42 2.94 4.12
N ALA A 211 -3.37 2.01 4.04
CA ALA A 211 -3.89 1.53 2.77
C ALA A 211 -4.63 2.64 2.00
N GLY A 212 -5.43 3.46 2.69
CA GLY A 212 -6.08 4.63 2.08
C GLY A 212 -5.08 5.66 1.56
N LEU A 213 -4.02 5.94 2.33
CA LEU A 213 -2.90 6.80 1.89
C LEU A 213 -2.18 6.24 0.67
N ALA A 214 -2.04 4.91 0.55
CA ALA A 214 -1.48 4.30 -0.66
C ALA A 214 -2.33 4.64 -1.89
N GLY A 215 -3.67 4.59 -1.77
CA GLY A 215 -4.59 5.01 -2.83
C GLY A 215 -4.43 6.48 -3.23
N MET A 216 -4.31 7.38 -2.25
CA MET A 216 -4.05 8.80 -2.50
C MET A 216 -2.71 9.00 -3.24
N VAL A 217 -1.65 8.33 -2.83
CA VAL A 217 -0.34 8.46 -3.47
C VAL A 217 -0.40 8.04 -4.94
N VAL A 218 -1.17 6.99 -5.27
CA VAL A 218 -1.38 6.58 -6.66
C VAL A 218 -2.14 7.65 -7.44
N ILE A 219 -3.27 8.15 -6.92
CA ILE A 219 -4.13 9.10 -7.66
C ILE A 219 -3.51 10.50 -7.71
N ASN A 220 -3.11 11.06 -6.58
CA ASN A 220 -2.62 12.44 -6.52
C ASN A 220 -1.13 12.57 -6.84
N GLY A 221 -0.37 11.45 -6.81
CA GLY A 221 1.07 11.45 -7.07
C GLY A 221 1.49 10.93 -8.44
N ALA A 222 0.75 9.99 -9.03
CA ALA A 222 1.18 9.30 -10.25
C ALA A 222 0.18 9.41 -11.41
N ASN A 223 -1.10 9.09 -11.18
CA ASN A 223 -2.09 8.94 -12.25
C ASN A 223 -2.90 10.21 -12.51
N HIS A 224 -3.13 11.01 -11.48
CA HIS A 224 -3.95 12.25 -11.48
C HIS A 224 -5.41 12.04 -11.88
N LEU A 225 -5.87 10.80 -11.97
CA LEU A 225 -7.24 10.41 -12.29
C LEU A 225 -7.53 9.02 -11.70
N LEU A 226 -8.80 8.67 -11.57
CA LEU A 226 -9.24 7.34 -11.16
C LEU A 226 -9.67 6.57 -12.41
N ALA A 227 -8.96 5.50 -12.74
CA ALA A 227 -9.27 4.63 -13.87
C ALA A 227 -9.78 3.28 -13.41
N GLN A 228 -10.46 2.56 -14.29
CA GLN A 228 -10.80 1.17 -14.08
C GLN A 228 -9.54 0.34 -13.86
N ASN A 229 -9.54 -0.54 -12.85
CA ASN A 229 -8.41 -1.41 -12.52
C ASN A 229 -7.06 -0.67 -12.40
N PHE A 230 -7.06 0.52 -11.80
CA PHE A 230 -5.88 1.41 -11.74
C PHE A 230 -4.73 0.86 -10.90
N SER A 231 -4.98 -0.08 -10.00
CA SER A 231 -3.95 -0.74 -9.21
C SER A 231 -3.53 -2.07 -9.85
N PRO A 232 -2.24 -2.30 -10.06
CA PRO A 232 -1.71 -3.60 -10.48
C PRO A 232 -1.67 -4.63 -9.33
N GLY A 233 -2.42 -4.40 -8.25
CA GLY A 233 -2.43 -5.26 -7.06
C GLY A 233 -1.43 -4.82 -5.99
N TYR A 234 -1.24 -3.53 -5.78
CA TYR A 234 -0.32 -2.99 -4.74
C TYR A 234 -0.60 -3.54 -3.35
N GLY A 235 -1.86 -3.74 -2.98
CA GLY A 235 -2.24 -4.33 -1.70
C GLY A 235 -1.79 -5.78 -1.54
N TYR A 236 -1.95 -6.59 -2.59
CA TYR A 236 -1.49 -7.98 -2.59
C TYR A 236 0.03 -8.07 -2.62
N GLN A 237 0.69 -7.28 -3.46
CA GLN A 237 2.14 -7.18 -3.54
C GLN A 237 2.74 -6.68 -2.21
N GLY A 238 2.04 -5.78 -1.52
CA GLY A 238 2.41 -5.29 -0.20
C GLY A 238 2.54 -6.41 0.85
N ILE A 239 1.75 -7.48 0.75
CA ILE A 239 1.88 -8.67 1.61
C ILE A 239 3.24 -9.35 1.39
N ALA A 240 3.62 -9.54 0.13
CA ALA A 240 4.90 -10.14 -0.22
C ALA A 240 6.08 -9.25 0.22
N VAL A 241 5.96 -7.94 0.02
CA VAL A 241 6.96 -6.95 0.46
C VAL A 241 7.10 -6.94 1.99
N ALA A 242 6.00 -7.02 2.75
CA ALA A 242 6.04 -7.11 4.21
C ALA A 242 6.75 -8.38 4.68
N ALA A 243 6.48 -9.52 4.03
CA ALA A 243 7.13 -10.80 4.34
C ALA A 243 8.62 -10.76 3.99
N LEU A 244 9.01 -10.21 2.83
CA LEU A 244 10.41 -10.00 2.47
C LEU A 244 11.16 -9.13 3.49
N GLY A 245 10.48 -8.12 4.05
CA GLY A 245 11.00 -7.24 5.08
C GLY A 245 10.96 -7.83 6.49
N ASP A 246 10.69 -9.14 6.65
CA ASP A 246 10.55 -9.84 7.95
C ASP A 246 9.55 -9.14 8.88
N PHE A 247 8.47 -8.61 8.32
CA PHE A 247 7.45 -7.84 9.03
C PHE A 247 8.03 -6.75 9.94
N HIS A 248 9.10 -6.11 9.48
CA HIS A 248 9.74 -4.98 10.14
C HIS A 248 9.65 -3.72 9.26
N PRO A 249 9.28 -2.52 9.79
CA PRO A 249 9.06 -1.33 8.96
C PRO A 249 10.27 -0.91 8.13
N VAL A 250 11.47 -1.01 8.69
CA VAL A 250 12.72 -0.72 7.95
C VAL A 250 13.00 -1.80 6.90
N GLY A 251 12.74 -3.08 7.22
CA GLY A 251 12.84 -4.17 6.26
C GLY A 251 11.87 -4.00 5.10
N ALA A 252 10.62 -3.59 5.37
CA ALA A 252 9.61 -3.31 4.37
C ALA A 252 10.03 -2.16 3.42
N LEU A 253 10.73 -1.13 3.92
CA LEU A 253 11.29 -0.05 3.10
C LEU A 253 12.29 -0.60 2.08
N PHE A 254 13.28 -1.39 2.50
CA PHE A 254 14.27 -1.96 1.58
C PHE A 254 13.63 -3.00 0.64
N ALA A 255 12.71 -3.82 1.14
CA ALA A 255 11.98 -4.79 0.33
C ALA A 255 11.12 -4.12 -0.75
N SER A 256 10.48 -2.98 -0.44
CA SER A 256 9.68 -2.23 -1.41
C SER A 256 10.55 -1.58 -2.50
N ILE A 257 11.74 -1.08 -2.16
CA ILE A 257 12.72 -0.59 -3.14
C ILE A 257 13.16 -1.72 -4.07
N LEU A 258 13.51 -2.88 -3.52
CA LEU A 258 13.91 -4.04 -4.30
C LEU A 258 12.78 -4.48 -5.25
N TYR A 259 11.56 -4.59 -4.73
CA TYR A 259 10.41 -5.05 -5.51
C TYR A 259 10.07 -4.08 -6.65
N SER A 260 10.05 -2.78 -6.38
CA SER A 260 9.81 -1.75 -7.41
C SER A 260 10.95 -1.66 -8.42
N ALA A 261 12.21 -1.84 -7.99
CA ALA A 261 13.34 -1.91 -8.91
C ALA A 261 13.20 -3.10 -9.89
N LEU A 262 12.77 -4.26 -9.41
CA LEU A 262 12.49 -5.40 -10.29
C LEU A 262 11.36 -5.11 -11.28
N ALA A 263 10.31 -4.38 -10.87
CA ALA A 263 9.21 -3.98 -11.75
C ALA A 263 9.70 -3.04 -12.86
N VAL A 264 10.41 -1.96 -12.52
CA VAL A 264 10.98 -1.00 -13.49
C VAL A 264 12.03 -1.66 -14.39
N GLY A 265 12.85 -2.55 -13.83
CA GLY A 265 13.82 -3.34 -14.60
C GLY A 265 13.13 -4.24 -15.63
N GLY A 266 12.03 -4.88 -15.25
CA GLY A 266 11.22 -5.70 -16.15
C GLY A 266 10.56 -4.89 -17.27
N GLU A 267 9.98 -3.73 -16.94
CA GLU A 267 9.47 -2.80 -17.97
C GLU A 267 10.57 -2.33 -18.93
N SER A 268 11.77 -2.10 -18.42
CA SER A 268 12.93 -1.72 -19.23
C SER A 268 13.34 -2.86 -20.20
N MET A 269 13.23 -4.11 -19.74
CA MET A 269 13.49 -5.28 -20.60
C MET A 269 12.43 -5.47 -21.68
N GLN A 270 11.17 -5.15 -21.40
CA GLN A 270 10.08 -5.23 -22.37
C GLN A 270 10.27 -4.24 -23.54
N ARG A 271 10.89 -3.10 -23.29
CA ARG A 271 11.14 -2.05 -24.31
C ARG A 271 12.29 -2.37 -25.27
N LEU A 272 13.02 -3.46 -25.06
CA LEU A 272 14.10 -3.88 -25.97
C LEU A 272 13.54 -4.48 -27.27
N PRO A 273 14.27 -4.47 -28.39
CA PRO A 273 13.83 -4.99 -29.70
C PRO A 273 13.37 -6.46 -29.68
N ASN A 274 13.92 -7.28 -28.79
CA ASN A 274 13.49 -8.66 -28.52
C ASN A 274 12.93 -8.75 -27.10
N GLY A 275 12.06 -7.81 -26.74
CA GLY A 275 11.58 -7.63 -25.37
C GLY A 275 10.93 -8.87 -24.77
N ILE A 276 11.18 -9.06 -23.49
CA ILE A 276 10.59 -10.15 -22.71
C ILE A 276 9.17 -9.72 -22.30
N PRO A 277 8.14 -10.60 -22.45
CA PRO A 277 6.80 -10.30 -21.98
C PRO A 277 6.77 -9.95 -20.50
N ILE A 278 5.90 -9.00 -20.09
CA ILE A 278 5.82 -8.52 -18.72
C ILE A 278 5.44 -9.63 -17.74
N GLU A 279 4.73 -10.65 -18.19
CA GLU A 279 4.35 -11.83 -17.43
C GLU A 279 5.59 -12.58 -16.91
N LEU A 280 6.65 -12.66 -17.69
CA LEU A 280 7.91 -13.27 -17.22
C LEU A 280 8.58 -12.44 -16.12
N THR A 281 8.40 -11.13 -16.13
CA THR A 281 8.88 -10.27 -15.05
C THR A 281 8.14 -10.57 -13.75
N TYR A 282 6.82 -10.76 -13.81
CA TYR A 282 6.05 -11.17 -12.62
C TYR A 282 6.48 -12.54 -12.10
N VAL A 283 6.73 -13.51 -12.99
CA VAL A 283 7.27 -14.83 -12.60
C VAL A 283 8.63 -14.69 -11.93
N LEU A 284 9.52 -13.86 -12.46
CA LEU A 284 10.82 -13.59 -11.86
C LEU A 284 10.69 -12.94 -10.48
N GLN A 285 9.82 -11.94 -10.33
CA GLN A 285 9.56 -11.29 -9.04
C GLN A 285 9.09 -12.30 -7.99
N VAL A 286 8.08 -13.11 -8.33
CA VAL A 286 7.56 -14.14 -7.41
C VAL A 286 8.64 -15.17 -7.06
N THR A 287 9.45 -15.59 -8.04
CA THR A 287 10.55 -16.54 -7.82
C THR A 287 11.60 -15.98 -6.86
N ILE A 288 11.99 -14.71 -7.02
CA ILE A 288 12.95 -14.03 -6.14
C ILE A 288 12.38 -13.92 -4.72
N VAL A 289 11.10 -13.53 -4.60
CA VAL A 289 10.42 -13.45 -3.30
C VAL A 289 10.44 -14.80 -2.59
N LEU A 290 10.05 -15.86 -3.29
CA LEU A 290 10.05 -17.22 -2.72
C LEU A 290 11.45 -17.69 -2.32
N ALA A 291 12.46 -17.43 -3.17
CA ALA A 291 13.85 -17.78 -2.87
C ALA A 291 14.34 -17.07 -1.59
N VAL A 292 14.08 -15.78 -1.45
CA VAL A 292 14.47 -15.02 -0.25
C VAL A 292 13.76 -15.54 0.99
N LEU A 293 12.46 -15.82 0.92
CA LEU A 293 11.69 -16.36 2.05
C LEU A 293 12.21 -17.76 2.48
N LEU A 294 12.56 -18.62 1.52
CA LEU A 294 13.17 -19.94 1.80
C LEU A 294 14.53 -19.79 2.50
N VAL A 295 15.37 -18.88 2.03
CA VAL A 295 16.68 -18.60 2.66
C VAL A 295 16.48 -18.03 4.07
N GLN A 296 15.57 -17.09 4.28
CA GLN A 296 15.26 -16.54 5.61
C GLN A 296 14.81 -17.65 6.57
N LYS A 297 13.89 -18.52 6.12
CA LYS A 297 13.44 -19.66 6.93
C LYS A 297 14.59 -20.58 7.29
N TRP A 298 15.40 -20.98 6.31
CA TRP A 298 16.55 -21.86 6.55
C TRP A 298 17.58 -21.28 7.54
N LEU A 299 17.86 -19.95 7.44
CA LEU A 299 18.73 -19.26 8.39
C LEU A 299 18.13 -19.20 9.79
N SER A 300 16.81 -18.97 9.91
CA SER A 300 16.11 -18.93 11.20
C SER A 300 16.13 -20.31 11.90
N ASP A 301 15.94 -21.38 11.13
CA ASP A 301 15.96 -22.76 11.65
C ASP A 301 17.38 -23.17 12.11
N ARG A 302 18.43 -22.68 11.45
CA ARG A 302 19.83 -22.88 11.89
C ARG A 302 20.16 -22.15 13.19
N ARG A 303 19.58 -20.96 13.43
CA ARG A 303 19.81 -20.20 14.68
C ARG A 303 19.09 -20.79 15.90
N ARG A 304 18.11 -21.65 15.68
CA ARG A 304 17.33 -22.31 16.74
C ARG A 304 17.92 -23.67 17.15
N ARG A 305 18.85 -24.20 16.39
CA ARG A 305 19.65 -25.40 16.70
C ARG A 305 20.99 -25.01 17.35
#